data_491c19c27f5936da08f985f7daa7362e
#
_entry.id   491c19c27f5936da08f985f7daa7362e
#
_cell.length_a   1.000
_cell.length_b   1.000
_cell.length_c   1.000
_cell.angle_alpha   90.00
_cell.angle_beta   90.00
_cell.angle_gamma   90.00
#
_symmetry.space_group_name_H-M   'P 1'
#
loop_
_entity.id
_entity.type
_entity.pdbx_description
1 polymer ?
#
loop_
_entity_poly.entity_id
_entity_poly.type
_entity_poly.pdbx_seq_one_letter_code
_entity_poly.pdbx_strand_id
1 'polypeptide(L)'
;ILLTDITYIRLNNEFVYLSVILDAFTKEVLSYVLSESLEIDFVLQTVNLLIQKHGSLLNTSTIIHSDQGSHYTSIKFRQLIDDFGLRQSMSRRGNCWDNAPQESFFGHMKTELKPYISNWTTLTEAKQAIDDWMDYYNNERYQWDLAKLSPAQFYEYYTTGVYPLEKQNACLASD
;
A
#
# COMPACT_ATOMS: atom_id res chain seq x y z
N ILE A 1 -8.18 -2.04 -9.61
CA ILE A 1 -7.23 -0.94 -9.85
C ILE A 1 -6.31 -0.88 -8.67
N LEU A 2 -5.01 -0.93 -8.93
CA LEU A 2 -3.96 -0.80 -7.94
C LEU A 2 -3.34 0.60 -8.05
N LEU A 3 -3.13 1.26 -6.92
CA LEU A 3 -2.49 2.56 -6.85
C LEU A 3 -1.05 2.38 -6.40
N THR A 4 -0.10 3.08 -7.01
CA THR A 4 1.30 3.06 -6.59
C THR A 4 1.85 4.46 -6.47
N ASP A 5 2.63 4.68 -5.41
CA ASP A 5 3.28 5.96 -5.15
C ASP A 5 4.47 5.78 -4.22
N ILE A 6 5.30 6.81 -4.12
CA ILE A 6 6.50 6.85 -3.28
C ILE A 6 6.35 7.94 -2.24
N THR A 7 6.70 7.63 -1.00
CA THR A 7 6.80 8.64 0.04
C THR A 7 8.19 8.66 0.66
N TYR A 8 8.53 9.81 1.25
CA TYR A 8 9.80 10.08 1.92
C TYR A 8 9.59 10.01 3.42
N ILE A 9 10.46 9.30 4.12
CA ILE A 9 10.49 9.21 5.57
C ILE A 9 11.86 9.68 6.05
N ARG A 10 11.88 10.58 7.03
CA ARG A 10 13.15 11.05 7.59
C ARG A 10 13.72 10.02 8.56
N LEU A 11 14.94 9.61 8.31
CA LEU A 11 15.72 8.74 9.20
C LEU A 11 17.00 9.49 9.58
N ASN A 12 17.09 9.95 10.83
CA ASN A 12 18.18 10.85 11.27
C ASN A 12 18.26 12.12 10.41
N ASN A 13 19.38 12.35 9.72
CA ASN A 13 19.62 13.49 8.84
C ASN A 13 19.41 13.16 7.35
N GLU A 14 19.01 11.93 7.04
CA GLU A 14 18.82 11.43 5.67
C GLU A 14 17.36 11.10 5.41
N PHE A 15 17.04 10.76 4.16
CA PHE A 15 15.73 10.26 3.77
C PHE A 15 15.82 8.80 3.37
N VAL A 16 14.84 8.03 3.78
CA VAL A 16 14.52 6.73 3.21
C VAL A 16 13.23 6.83 2.40
N TYR A 17 13.07 5.97 1.44
CA TYR A 17 12.02 6.03 0.43
C TYR A 17 11.16 4.77 0.53
N LEU A 18 9.86 4.95 0.61
CA LEU A 18 8.91 3.86 0.70
C LEU A 18 8.03 3.86 -0.55
N SER A 19 8.15 2.82 -1.37
CA SER A 19 7.26 2.53 -2.49
C SER A 19 6.16 1.59 -2.01
N VAL A 20 4.91 1.89 -2.33
CA VAL A 20 3.73 1.12 -1.90
C VAL A 20 2.82 0.85 -3.08
N ILE A 21 2.23 -0.35 -3.14
CA ILE A 21 1.10 -0.67 -4.00
C ILE A 21 -0.12 -0.97 -3.12
N LEU A 22 -1.19 -0.22 -3.35
CA LEU A 22 -2.45 -0.24 -2.61
C LEU A 22 -3.60 -0.66 -3.54
N ASP A 23 -4.50 -1.52 -3.09
CA ASP A 23 -5.76 -1.74 -3.80
C ASP A 23 -6.69 -0.54 -3.63
N ALA A 24 -7.16 0.01 -4.74
CA ALA A 24 -8.00 1.23 -4.73
C ALA A 24 -9.38 1.00 -4.08
N PHE A 25 -9.88 -0.23 -4.09
CA PHE A 25 -11.20 -0.59 -3.57
C PHE A 25 -11.15 -0.96 -2.09
N THR A 26 -10.32 -1.95 -1.74
CA THR A 26 -10.22 -2.44 -0.35
C THR A 26 -9.32 -1.58 0.53
N LYS A 27 -8.50 -0.71 -0.06
CA LYS A 27 -7.42 0.05 0.59
C LYS A 27 -6.32 -0.83 1.18
N GLU A 28 -6.29 -2.11 0.84
CA GLU A 28 -5.29 -3.05 1.31
C GLU A 28 -3.91 -2.73 0.71
N VAL A 29 -2.88 -2.71 1.55
CA VAL A 29 -1.48 -2.65 1.10
C VAL A 29 -1.07 -4.03 0.63
N LEU A 30 -0.86 -4.19 -0.68
CA LEU A 30 -0.52 -5.48 -1.30
C LEU A 30 0.98 -5.74 -1.34
N SER A 31 1.76 -4.69 -1.53
CA SER A 31 3.23 -4.78 -1.49
C SER A 31 3.87 -3.42 -1.21
N TYR A 32 5.06 -3.45 -0.62
CA TYR A 32 5.85 -2.24 -0.35
C TYR A 32 7.33 -2.60 -0.24
N VAL A 33 8.19 -1.61 -0.49
CA VAL A 33 9.65 -1.70 -0.31
C VAL A 33 10.18 -0.40 0.27
N LEU A 34 10.95 -0.52 1.35
CA LEU A 34 11.73 0.57 1.94
C LEU A 34 13.16 0.53 1.40
N SER A 35 13.70 1.69 0.99
CA SER A 35 15.04 1.82 0.40
C SER A 35 15.73 3.08 0.87
N GLU A 36 17.04 3.03 1.00
CA GLU A 36 17.89 4.22 1.20
C GLU A 36 18.19 4.94 -0.13
N SER A 37 17.97 4.27 -1.26
CA SER A 37 18.18 4.83 -2.60
C SER A 37 16.85 5.16 -3.27
N LEU A 38 16.76 6.34 -3.92
CA LEU A 38 15.62 6.76 -4.74
C LEU A 38 15.71 6.23 -6.17
N GLU A 39 16.61 5.32 -6.47
CA GLU A 39 16.72 4.72 -7.81
C GLU A 39 15.51 3.83 -8.13
N ILE A 40 15.30 3.57 -9.41
CA ILE A 40 14.15 2.82 -9.93
C ILE A 40 13.99 1.43 -9.32
N ASP A 41 15.07 0.79 -8.89
CA ASP A 41 15.11 -0.63 -8.54
C ASP A 41 14.18 -1.00 -7.39
N PHE A 42 14.01 -0.14 -6.38
CA PHE A 42 13.07 -0.43 -5.28
C PHE A 42 11.59 -0.39 -5.72
N VAL A 43 11.27 0.45 -6.71
CA VAL A 43 9.93 0.49 -7.30
C VAL A 43 9.65 -0.77 -8.12
N LEU A 44 10.64 -1.21 -8.90
CA LEU A 44 10.54 -2.49 -9.64
C LEU A 44 10.43 -3.67 -8.67
N GLN A 45 11.16 -3.64 -7.55
CA GLN A 45 11.05 -4.66 -6.51
C GLN A 45 9.66 -4.68 -5.88
N THR A 46 9.02 -3.52 -5.69
CA THR A 46 7.64 -3.45 -5.16
C THR A 46 6.66 -4.17 -6.10
N VAL A 47 6.79 -4.00 -7.42
CA VAL A 47 5.98 -4.72 -8.42
C VAL A 47 6.28 -6.21 -8.40
N ASN A 48 7.55 -6.62 -8.34
CA ASN A 48 7.92 -8.03 -8.27
C ASN A 48 7.35 -8.72 -7.02
N LEU A 49 7.36 -8.05 -5.87
CA LEU A 49 6.73 -8.55 -4.64
C LEU A 49 5.21 -8.66 -4.77
N LEU A 50 4.54 -7.72 -5.44
CA LEU A 50 3.12 -7.81 -5.76
C LEU A 50 2.84 -9.09 -6.56
N ILE A 51 3.59 -9.32 -7.63
CA ILE A 51 3.42 -10.49 -8.49
C ILE A 51 3.69 -11.78 -7.72
N GLN A 52 4.74 -11.81 -6.91
CA GLN A 52 5.08 -12.97 -6.10
C GLN A 52 3.97 -13.35 -5.11
N LYS A 53 3.35 -12.37 -4.46
CA LYS A 53 2.34 -12.58 -3.42
C LYS A 53 0.94 -12.77 -3.98
N HIS A 54 0.59 -12.02 -5.02
CA HIS A 54 -0.79 -11.88 -5.50
C HIS A 54 -0.96 -12.20 -7.00
N GLY A 55 0.09 -12.67 -7.68
CA GLY A 55 0.07 -12.88 -9.14
C GLY A 55 -1.08 -13.75 -9.64
N SER A 56 -1.52 -14.75 -8.86
CA SER A 56 -2.66 -15.60 -9.21
C SER A 56 -4.01 -14.86 -9.25
N LEU A 57 -4.12 -13.72 -8.60
CA LEU A 57 -5.32 -12.88 -8.56
C LEU A 57 -5.29 -11.76 -9.61
N LEU A 58 -4.12 -11.51 -10.20
CA LEU A 58 -3.93 -10.47 -11.21
C LEU A 58 -4.21 -11.03 -12.61
N ASN A 59 -4.68 -10.17 -13.48
CA ASN A 59 -4.97 -10.53 -14.88
C ASN A 59 -4.79 -9.31 -15.80
N THR A 60 -5.01 -9.49 -17.10
CA THR A 60 -4.83 -8.47 -18.14
C THR A 60 -5.78 -7.26 -18.00
N SER A 61 -6.80 -7.32 -17.15
CA SER A 61 -7.65 -6.18 -16.81
C SER A 61 -7.13 -5.38 -15.61
N THR A 62 -6.13 -5.91 -14.88
CA THR A 62 -5.53 -5.21 -13.73
C THR A 62 -4.79 -3.97 -14.20
N ILE A 63 -5.11 -2.84 -13.58
CA ILE A 63 -4.50 -1.54 -13.87
C ILE A 63 -3.64 -1.14 -12.68
N ILE A 64 -2.37 -0.80 -12.93
CA ILE A 64 -1.51 -0.10 -11.98
C ILE A 64 -1.55 1.39 -12.34
N HIS A 65 -2.09 2.20 -11.43
CA HIS A 65 -2.23 3.64 -11.58
C HIS A 65 -1.19 4.37 -10.74
N SER A 66 -0.51 5.34 -11.33
CA SER A 66 0.51 6.17 -10.68
C SER A 66 0.37 7.63 -11.07
N ASP A 67 1.18 8.49 -10.46
CA ASP A 67 1.47 9.80 -11.00
C ASP A 67 2.39 9.73 -12.24
N GLN A 68 2.81 10.89 -12.77
CA GLN A 68 3.75 10.98 -13.88
C GLN A 68 5.22 11.11 -13.41
N GLY A 69 5.55 10.60 -12.24
CA GLY A 69 6.91 10.58 -11.70
C GLY A 69 7.90 9.84 -12.62
N SER A 70 9.17 10.23 -12.54
CA SER A 70 10.24 9.66 -13.38
C SER A 70 10.39 8.15 -13.26
N HIS A 71 10.10 7.58 -12.09
CA HIS A 71 10.12 6.15 -11.86
C HIS A 71 9.07 5.43 -12.72
N TYR A 72 7.84 5.95 -12.73
CA TYR A 72 6.70 5.34 -13.42
C TYR A 72 6.68 5.59 -14.93
N THR A 73 7.33 6.67 -15.39
CA THR A 73 7.49 6.97 -16.83
C THR A 73 8.70 6.29 -17.44
N SER A 74 9.55 5.64 -16.63
CA SER A 74 10.75 4.94 -17.10
C SER A 74 10.43 3.76 -18.03
N ILE A 75 11.34 3.47 -18.94
CA ILE A 75 11.22 2.32 -19.84
C ILE A 75 11.20 1.01 -19.03
N LYS A 76 12.05 0.89 -18.00
CA LYS A 76 12.13 -0.32 -17.16
C LYS A 76 10.80 -0.63 -16.46
N PHE A 77 10.14 0.40 -15.91
CA PHE A 77 8.85 0.20 -15.23
C PHE A 77 7.76 -0.25 -16.21
N ARG A 78 7.64 0.44 -17.35
CA ARG A 78 6.66 0.09 -18.39
C ARG A 78 6.85 -1.33 -18.89
N GLN A 79 8.11 -1.70 -19.19
CA GLN A 79 8.43 -3.04 -19.65
C GLN A 79 8.06 -4.10 -18.61
N LEU A 80 8.35 -3.87 -17.33
CA LEU A 80 7.98 -4.79 -16.25
C LEU A 80 6.46 -4.98 -16.16
N ILE A 81 5.67 -3.90 -16.26
CA ILE A 81 4.20 -3.98 -16.25
C ILE A 81 3.68 -4.78 -17.45
N ASP A 82 4.25 -4.54 -18.65
CA ASP A 82 3.87 -5.24 -19.88
C ASP A 82 4.27 -6.72 -19.82
N ASP A 83 5.45 -7.05 -19.30
CA ASP A 83 5.95 -8.44 -19.17
C ASP A 83 5.02 -9.30 -18.27
N PHE A 84 4.38 -8.70 -17.27
CA PHE A 84 3.37 -9.36 -16.44
C PHE A 84 1.94 -9.27 -16.99
N GLY A 85 1.75 -8.72 -18.18
CA GLY A 85 0.45 -8.57 -18.82
C GLY A 85 -0.49 -7.61 -18.08
N LEU A 86 0.05 -6.70 -17.28
CA LEU A 86 -0.70 -5.68 -16.56
C LEU A 86 -0.83 -4.41 -17.42
N ARG A 87 -1.73 -3.52 -17.01
CA ARG A 87 -1.96 -2.24 -17.70
C ARG A 87 -1.49 -1.09 -16.84
N GLN A 88 -0.76 -0.15 -17.43
CA GLN A 88 -0.40 1.09 -16.76
C GLN A 88 -1.44 2.18 -17.04
N SER A 89 -1.77 2.96 -16.03
CA SER A 89 -2.52 4.22 -16.12
C SER A 89 -1.79 5.29 -15.31
N MET A 90 -1.89 6.54 -15.75
CA MET A 90 -1.27 7.67 -15.04
C MET A 90 -2.28 8.79 -14.85
N SER A 91 -2.21 9.45 -13.69
CA SER A 91 -2.97 10.67 -13.41
C SER A 91 -2.67 11.75 -14.47
N ARG A 92 -3.66 12.56 -14.79
CA ARG A 92 -3.42 13.76 -15.63
C ARG A 92 -2.52 14.73 -14.89
N ARG A 93 -1.67 15.42 -15.59
CA ARG A 93 -0.77 16.40 -14.99
C ARG A 93 -1.57 17.45 -14.19
N GLY A 94 -1.29 17.53 -12.89
CA GLY A 94 -1.97 18.48 -11.99
C GLY A 94 -3.33 18.00 -11.45
N ASN A 95 -3.75 16.76 -11.67
CA ASN A 95 -4.98 16.19 -11.13
C ASN A 95 -4.68 15.28 -9.92
N CYS A 96 -4.67 15.85 -8.71
CA CYS A 96 -4.39 15.12 -7.48
C CYS A 96 -5.56 14.21 -7.02
N TRP A 97 -6.76 14.35 -7.57
CA TRP A 97 -7.92 13.56 -7.16
C TRP A 97 -7.78 12.06 -7.47
N ASP A 98 -7.03 11.73 -8.51
CA ASP A 98 -6.88 10.35 -8.99
C ASP A 98 -6.01 9.50 -8.04
N ASN A 99 -5.20 10.13 -7.16
CA ASN A 99 -4.32 9.46 -6.19
C ASN A 99 -4.68 9.76 -4.72
N ALA A 100 -5.85 10.35 -4.46
CA ALA A 100 -6.28 10.73 -3.12
C ALA A 100 -6.26 9.58 -2.09
N PRO A 101 -6.61 8.32 -2.41
CA PRO A 101 -6.49 7.22 -1.45
C PRO A 101 -5.05 6.95 -1.02
N GLN A 102 -4.08 7.06 -1.94
CA GLN A 102 -2.66 6.86 -1.65
C GLN A 102 -2.10 8.01 -0.79
N GLU A 103 -2.50 9.25 -1.09
CA GLU A 103 -2.12 10.43 -0.28
C GLU A 103 -2.69 10.32 1.14
N SER A 104 -3.96 9.91 1.29
CA SER A 104 -4.59 9.66 2.58
C SER A 104 -3.88 8.57 3.37
N PHE A 105 -3.54 7.46 2.72
CA PHE A 105 -2.77 6.36 3.30
C PHE A 105 -1.44 6.85 3.87
N PHE A 106 -0.63 7.55 3.07
CA PHE A 106 0.65 8.09 3.54
C PHE A 106 0.49 9.14 4.65
N GLY A 107 -0.57 9.95 4.59
CA GLY A 107 -0.89 10.92 5.64
C GLY A 107 -1.15 10.23 6.99
N HIS A 108 -1.96 9.18 7.00
CA HIS A 108 -2.23 8.37 8.20
C HIS A 108 -0.96 7.71 8.72
N MET A 109 -0.23 7.00 7.86
CA MET A 109 1.02 6.34 8.23
C MET A 109 2.00 7.31 8.88
N LYS A 110 2.28 8.43 8.24
CA LYS A 110 3.21 9.44 8.78
C LYS A 110 2.74 10.04 10.09
N THR A 111 1.44 10.27 10.24
CA THR A 111 0.88 10.84 11.47
C THR A 111 0.98 9.86 12.63
N GLU A 112 0.66 8.60 12.40
CA GLU A 112 0.65 7.56 13.43
C GLU A 112 2.06 7.11 13.80
N LEU A 113 3.01 7.08 12.85
CA LEU A 113 4.41 6.76 13.12
C LEU A 113 5.24 7.94 13.64
N LYS A 114 4.75 9.17 13.52
CA LYS A 114 5.49 10.39 13.92
C LYS A 114 6.09 10.34 15.33
N PRO A 115 5.42 9.81 16.38
CA PRO A 115 6.00 9.74 17.72
C PRO A 115 7.22 8.81 17.81
N TYR A 116 7.37 7.87 16.88
CA TYR A 116 8.38 6.81 16.90
C TYR A 116 9.55 7.10 15.98
N ILE A 117 9.35 7.90 14.91
CA ILE A 117 10.37 8.19 13.87
C ILE A 117 11.65 8.78 14.48
N SER A 118 11.54 9.62 15.51
CA SER A 118 12.70 10.22 16.18
C SER A 118 13.58 9.21 16.93
N ASN A 119 13.05 8.03 17.21
CA ASN A 119 13.75 6.97 17.93
C ASN A 119 14.47 5.99 16.99
N TRP A 120 14.18 6.05 15.70
CA TRP A 120 14.83 5.17 14.72
C TRP A 120 16.24 5.67 14.42
N THR A 121 17.21 4.79 14.62
CA THR A 121 18.63 5.07 14.36
C THR A 121 19.18 4.31 13.17
N THR A 122 18.50 3.23 12.78
CA THR A 122 18.91 2.33 11.69
C THR A 122 17.77 2.07 10.71
N LEU A 123 18.11 1.70 9.48
CA LEU A 123 17.14 1.26 8.48
C LEU A 123 16.35 0.02 8.97
N THR A 124 17.00 -0.86 9.69
CA THR A 124 16.35 -2.08 10.23
C THR A 124 15.25 -1.74 11.22
N GLU A 125 15.47 -0.78 12.12
CA GLU A 125 14.45 -0.31 13.07
C GLU A 125 13.29 0.37 12.34
N ALA A 126 13.59 1.23 11.37
CA ALA A 126 12.57 1.87 10.54
C ALA A 126 11.75 0.83 9.77
N LYS A 127 12.41 -0.17 9.19
CA LYS A 127 11.77 -1.26 8.46
C LYS A 127 10.83 -2.05 9.36
N GLN A 128 11.29 -2.48 10.54
CA GLN A 128 10.46 -3.24 11.48
C GLN A 128 9.21 -2.46 11.89
N ALA A 129 9.37 -1.19 12.25
CA ALA A 129 8.24 -0.35 12.65
C ALA A 129 7.24 -0.12 11.50
N ILE A 130 7.71 -0.03 10.26
CA ILE A 130 6.85 0.06 9.08
C ILE A 130 6.16 -1.28 8.82
N ASP A 131 6.87 -2.42 8.92
CA ASP A 131 6.30 -3.75 8.76
C ASP A 131 5.17 -3.99 9.78
N ASP A 132 5.39 -3.66 11.05
CA ASP A 132 4.40 -3.77 12.13
C ASP A 132 3.18 -2.86 11.88
N TRP A 133 3.44 -1.63 11.40
CA TRP A 133 2.35 -0.70 11.07
C TRP A 133 1.55 -1.15 9.85
N MET A 134 2.18 -1.73 8.83
CA MET A 134 1.50 -2.26 7.64
C MET A 134 0.60 -3.45 8.00
N ASP A 135 1.07 -4.32 8.90
CA ASP A 135 0.27 -5.43 9.42
C ASP A 135 -0.95 -4.92 10.20
N TYR A 136 -0.74 -4.01 11.14
CA TYR A 136 -1.82 -3.33 11.85
C TYR A 136 -2.82 -2.64 10.90
N TYR A 137 -2.31 -1.89 9.90
CA TYR A 137 -3.14 -1.18 8.94
C TYR A 137 -4.05 -2.14 8.16
N ASN A 138 -3.50 -3.24 7.65
CA ASN A 138 -4.24 -4.19 6.85
C ASN A 138 -5.25 -5.01 7.67
N ASN A 139 -4.88 -5.42 8.90
CA ASN A 139 -5.62 -6.43 9.64
C ASN A 139 -6.48 -5.90 10.78
N GLU A 140 -6.10 -4.74 11.37
CA GLU A 140 -6.73 -4.25 12.60
C GLU A 140 -7.31 -2.84 12.49
N ARG A 141 -6.62 -1.95 11.73
CA ARG A 141 -7.00 -0.55 11.63
C ARG A 141 -8.32 -0.38 10.88
N TYR A 142 -9.41 -0.14 11.61
CA TYR A 142 -10.71 0.13 10.98
C TYR A 142 -10.72 1.47 10.22
N GLN A 143 -11.50 1.52 9.14
CA GLN A 143 -11.71 2.69 8.32
C GLN A 143 -13.20 2.96 8.14
N TRP A 144 -13.60 4.23 8.24
CA TRP A 144 -15.02 4.60 8.17
C TRP A 144 -15.67 4.25 6.82
N ASP A 145 -14.96 4.47 5.73
CA ASP A 145 -15.39 4.21 4.36
C ASP A 145 -15.38 2.73 3.98
N LEU A 146 -14.77 1.88 4.80
CA LEU A 146 -14.76 0.42 4.68
C LEU A 146 -15.77 -0.26 5.64
N ALA A 147 -16.92 0.33 5.85
CA ALA A 147 -17.94 -0.17 6.79
C ALA A 147 -17.43 -0.35 8.24
N LYS A 148 -16.46 0.46 8.66
CA LYS A 148 -15.75 0.36 9.95
C LYS A 148 -14.96 -0.95 10.12
N LEU A 149 -14.47 -1.49 9.04
CA LEU A 149 -13.63 -2.69 9.01
C LEU A 149 -12.19 -2.30 8.64
N SER A 150 -11.24 -3.18 8.94
CA SER A 150 -9.91 -3.11 8.35
C SER A 150 -9.95 -3.51 6.86
N PRO A 151 -8.94 -3.17 6.05
CA PRO A 151 -8.87 -3.59 4.65
C PRO A 151 -9.11 -5.08 4.43
N ALA A 152 -8.44 -5.95 5.19
CA ALA A 152 -8.61 -7.41 5.10
C ALA A 152 -10.01 -7.87 5.50
N GLN A 153 -10.56 -7.33 6.58
CA GLN A 153 -11.94 -7.62 7.02
C GLN A 153 -12.97 -7.12 5.99
N PHE A 154 -12.72 -5.98 5.37
CA PHE A 154 -13.62 -5.47 4.32
C PHE A 154 -13.59 -6.36 3.08
N TYR A 155 -12.42 -6.86 2.67
CA TYR A 155 -12.32 -7.83 1.59
C TYR A 155 -13.09 -9.12 1.91
N GLU A 156 -12.96 -9.67 3.14
CA GLU A 156 -13.72 -10.82 3.59
C GLU A 156 -15.24 -10.54 3.54
N TYR A 157 -15.67 -9.41 4.08
CA TYR A 157 -17.09 -9.01 4.04
C TYR A 157 -17.62 -8.89 2.61
N TYR A 158 -16.86 -8.25 1.72
CA TYR A 158 -17.27 -8.09 0.32
C TYR A 158 -17.40 -9.42 -0.41
N THR A 159 -16.51 -10.37 -0.14
CA THR A 159 -16.50 -11.68 -0.83
C THR A 159 -17.50 -12.68 -0.25
N THR A 160 -17.75 -12.64 1.04
CA THR A 160 -18.63 -13.60 1.74
C THR A 160 -20.05 -13.09 1.98
N GLY A 161 -20.25 -11.77 1.98
CA GLY A 161 -21.48 -11.11 2.39
C GLY A 161 -21.74 -11.15 3.91
N VAL A 162 -20.80 -11.69 4.72
CA VAL A 162 -20.96 -11.85 6.17
C VAL A 162 -20.11 -10.79 6.88
N TYR A 163 -20.77 -9.92 7.68
CA TYR A 163 -20.05 -8.89 8.43
C TYR A 163 -19.21 -9.51 9.56
N PRO A 164 -17.89 -9.35 9.56
CA PRO A 164 -17.00 -10.13 10.45
C PRO A 164 -17.22 -9.88 11.94
N LEU A 165 -17.60 -8.66 12.35
CA LEU A 165 -17.74 -8.28 13.76
C LEU A 165 -19.04 -8.80 14.39
N GLU A 166 -20.03 -9.24 13.62
CA GLU A 166 -21.24 -9.87 14.17
C GLU A 166 -20.94 -11.25 14.76
N LYS A 167 -19.99 -11.99 14.21
CA LYS A 167 -19.58 -13.29 14.74
C LYS A 167 -18.94 -13.21 16.12
N GLN A 168 -18.24 -12.11 16.44
CA GLN A 168 -17.60 -11.92 17.74
C GLN A 168 -18.62 -11.65 18.84
N ASN A 169 -19.70 -10.93 18.54
CA ASN A 169 -20.77 -10.65 19.52
C ASN A 169 -21.64 -11.89 19.82
N ALA A 170 -21.77 -12.82 18.90
CA ALA A 170 -22.51 -14.08 19.13
C ALA A 170 -21.76 -15.06 20.05
N CYS A 171 -20.42 -15.06 20.06
CA CYS A 171 -19.61 -15.86 20.97
C CYS A 171 -19.58 -15.29 22.40
N LEU A 172 -19.68 -13.98 22.58
CA LEU A 172 -19.68 -13.33 23.90
C LEU A 172 -21.05 -13.37 24.60
N ALA A 173 -22.11 -13.71 23.88
CA ALA A 173 -23.48 -13.81 24.41
C ALA A 173 -23.86 -15.25 24.86
N SER A 174 -22.94 -16.21 24.79
CA SER A 174 -23.15 -17.63 25.11
C SER A 174 -22.38 -18.11 26.36
N ASP A 175 -21.82 -17.21 27.16
CA ASP A 175 -21.30 -17.43 28.52
C ASP A 175 -22.19 -16.70 29.59
#